data_292a63be769d9bb841203d9b5dbd0e9a
#
_entry.id   292a63be769d9bb841203d9b5dbd0e9a
#
_cell.length_a   1.000
_cell.length_b   1.000
_cell.length_c   1.000
_cell.angle_alpha   90.00
_cell.angle_beta   90.00
_cell.angle_gamma   90.00
#
_symmetry.space_group_name_H-M   'P 1'
#
loop_
_entity.id
_entity.type
_entity.pdbx_description
1 polymer ?
#
loop_
_entity_poly.entity_id
_entity_poly.type
_entity_poly.pdbx_seq_one_letter_code
_entity_poly.pdbx_strand_id
1 'polypeptide(L)'
;MTGEGRLPGTVVYTGRSMYPTLRDRDIVVCSAPRRGQLRRGDVVLFRSEKDGRWIVHRICGVSGMGFTTRGDVNPSVDEQPLPIDAVEGRVIAVERRGRRVRVPGGRIGHWSAVLLRGYHRRRRLLWHLLRRGCRDVALPNSVRRLLSPFIRVRVVEFKRADGTELHLFSGRRMIGLLRPADREWRLSPPFGLILDRDTLPRPP
;
A
#
# COMPACT_ATOMS: atom_id res chain seq x y z
N MET A 1 9.82 -7.07 41.91
CA MET A 1 8.44 -6.61 41.57
C MET A 1 8.34 -6.64 40.06
N THR A 2 7.75 -7.70 39.54
CA THR A 2 7.56 -7.97 38.11
C THR A 2 6.43 -7.07 37.59
N GLY A 3 6.80 -6.00 36.89
CA GLY A 3 5.85 -5.18 36.16
C GLY A 3 5.19 -6.03 35.09
N GLU A 4 4.01 -6.54 35.36
CA GLU A 4 3.11 -7.04 34.31
C GLU A 4 2.75 -5.86 33.41
N GLY A 5 3.47 -5.75 32.31
CA GLY A 5 3.11 -4.82 31.23
C GLY A 5 1.70 -5.17 30.75
N ARG A 6 0.72 -4.41 31.19
CA ARG A 6 -0.65 -4.51 30.77
C ARG A 6 -0.66 -4.33 29.25
N LEU A 7 -0.86 -5.42 28.51
CA LEU A 7 -1.06 -5.33 27.08
C LEU A 7 -2.14 -4.27 26.81
N PRO A 8 -1.91 -3.34 25.89
CA PRO A 8 -2.92 -2.37 25.56
C PRO A 8 -4.19 -3.14 25.17
N GLY A 9 -5.35 -2.63 25.57
CA GLY A 9 -6.64 -3.15 25.12
C GLY A 9 -6.64 -3.31 23.59
N THR A 10 -7.74 -3.75 23.04
CA THR A 10 -7.89 -4.00 21.60
C THR A 10 -7.32 -2.84 20.76
N VAL A 11 -6.22 -3.09 20.04
CA VAL A 11 -5.61 -2.11 19.13
C VAL A 11 -6.09 -2.37 17.71
N VAL A 12 -6.76 -1.37 17.14
CA VAL A 12 -7.20 -1.41 15.74
C VAL A 12 -6.09 -0.82 14.88
N TYR A 13 -5.59 -1.60 13.94
CA TYR A 13 -4.59 -1.12 12.99
C TYR A 13 -5.22 -0.20 11.95
N THR A 14 -4.68 0.99 11.83
CA THR A 14 -5.05 1.97 10.81
C THR A 14 -3.84 2.31 9.96
N GLY A 15 -3.99 2.25 8.63
CA GLY A 15 -2.92 2.61 7.71
C GLY A 15 -2.52 1.52 6.73
N ARG A 16 -1.41 1.77 6.03
CA ARG A 16 -0.95 0.92 4.92
C ARG A 16 0.50 0.45 5.04
N SER A 17 1.25 0.90 6.06
CA SER A 17 2.69 0.61 6.18
C SER A 17 3.01 -0.88 6.24
N MET A 18 2.10 -1.70 6.76
CA MET A 18 2.25 -3.16 6.90
C MET A 18 1.46 -3.98 5.87
N TYR A 19 0.90 -3.34 4.84
CA TYR A 19 0.15 -4.06 3.80
C TYR A 19 1.07 -5.01 3.00
N PRO A 20 0.62 -6.23 2.63
CA PRO A 20 -0.67 -6.86 2.88
C PRO A 20 -0.71 -7.69 4.17
N THR A 21 0.38 -7.73 4.95
CA THR A 21 0.48 -8.49 6.21
C THR A 21 -0.64 -8.07 7.16
N LEU A 22 -0.74 -6.77 7.41
CA LEU A 22 -1.86 -6.13 8.09
C LEU A 22 -2.63 -5.27 7.09
N ARG A 23 -3.95 -5.19 7.30
CA ARG A 23 -4.87 -4.35 6.50
C ARG A 23 -5.55 -3.35 7.41
N ASP A 24 -6.01 -2.27 6.82
CA ASP A 24 -6.80 -1.27 7.53
C ASP A 24 -7.99 -1.92 8.25
N ARG A 25 -8.21 -1.53 9.51
CA ARG A 25 -9.22 -2.07 10.44
C ARG A 25 -8.98 -3.51 10.93
N ASP A 26 -7.79 -4.08 10.74
CA ASP A 26 -7.44 -5.32 11.43
C ASP A 26 -7.31 -5.05 12.94
N ILE A 27 -7.84 -5.96 13.76
CA ILE A 27 -7.65 -5.93 15.22
C ILE A 27 -6.35 -6.68 15.52
N VAL A 28 -5.41 -6.00 16.15
CA VAL A 28 -4.09 -6.56 16.44
C VAL A 28 -4.12 -7.44 17.68
N VAL A 29 -3.61 -8.66 17.56
CA VAL A 29 -3.47 -9.61 18.67
C VAL A 29 -2.00 -9.72 19.03
N CYS A 30 -1.65 -9.24 20.22
CA CYS A 30 -0.29 -9.24 20.74
C CYS A 30 -0.09 -10.30 21.83
N SER A 31 1.15 -10.78 21.92
CA SER A 31 1.68 -11.44 23.11
C SER A 31 2.62 -10.49 23.85
N ALA A 32 2.76 -10.68 25.17
CA ALA A 32 3.76 -9.95 25.95
C ALA A 32 5.15 -10.14 25.34
N PRO A 33 5.92 -9.05 25.19
CA PRO A 33 7.29 -9.17 24.70
C PRO A 33 8.15 -9.83 25.79
N ARG A 34 8.72 -10.99 25.50
CA ARG A 34 9.72 -11.59 26.40
C ARG A 34 11.10 -11.08 26.02
N ARG A 35 11.81 -10.47 26.97
CA ARG A 35 13.19 -10.01 26.77
C ARG A 35 14.04 -11.15 26.20
N GLY A 36 14.83 -10.90 25.17
CA GLY A 36 15.67 -11.89 24.49
C GLY A 36 14.96 -12.80 23.47
N GLN A 37 13.63 -12.75 23.34
CA GLN A 37 12.91 -13.58 22.36
C GLN A 37 12.54 -12.83 21.05
N LEU A 38 12.61 -11.51 21.06
CA LEU A 38 12.34 -10.73 19.86
C LEU A 38 13.48 -10.88 18.87
N ARG A 39 13.13 -11.19 17.63
CA ARG A 39 14.08 -11.50 16.55
C ARG A 39 13.77 -10.69 15.31
N ARG A 40 14.77 -10.54 14.46
CA ARG A 40 14.59 -10.03 13.12
C ARG A 40 13.44 -10.75 12.40
N GLY A 41 12.49 -9.98 11.87
CA GLY A 41 11.29 -10.48 11.21
C GLY A 41 10.04 -10.51 12.08
N ASP A 42 10.15 -10.36 13.41
CA ASP A 42 8.98 -10.20 14.26
C ASP A 42 8.30 -8.86 14.03
N VAL A 43 6.99 -8.83 14.19
CA VAL A 43 6.18 -7.61 14.13
C VAL A 43 5.92 -7.15 15.54
N VAL A 44 6.18 -5.89 15.83
CA VAL A 44 6.07 -5.30 17.17
C VAL A 44 5.12 -4.12 17.16
N LEU A 45 4.47 -3.94 18.31
CA LEU A 45 3.62 -2.82 18.65
C LEU A 45 4.38 -1.94 19.64
N PHE A 46 4.46 -0.66 19.37
CA PHE A 46 5.12 0.34 20.22
C PHE A 46 4.47 1.72 20.06
N ARG A 47 4.79 2.65 20.94
CA ARG A 47 4.36 4.04 20.83
C ARG A 47 5.41 4.89 20.13
N SER A 48 4.96 5.76 19.26
CA SER A 48 5.79 6.81 18.67
C SER A 48 6.15 7.85 19.72
N GLU A 49 7.42 8.15 19.87
CA GLU A 49 7.89 9.22 20.76
C GLU A 49 7.45 10.61 20.27
N LYS A 50 7.25 10.78 18.96
CA LYS A 50 6.89 12.08 18.35
C LYS A 50 5.46 12.52 18.65
N ASP A 51 4.51 11.58 18.60
CA ASP A 51 3.06 11.91 18.66
C ASP A 51 2.24 10.94 19.54
N GLY A 52 2.90 10.02 20.26
CA GLY A 52 2.26 9.06 21.15
C GLY A 52 1.36 8.01 20.47
N ARG A 53 1.33 7.98 19.13
CA ARG A 53 0.49 7.05 18.39
C ARG A 53 1.01 5.64 18.42
N TRP A 54 0.11 4.67 18.35
CA TRP A 54 0.45 3.28 18.19
C TRP A 54 1.02 3.00 16.80
N ILE A 55 2.22 2.42 16.75
CA ILE A 55 2.89 1.97 15.54
C ILE A 55 3.02 0.46 15.57
N VAL A 56 2.73 -0.18 14.43
CA VAL A 56 2.96 -1.61 14.21
C VAL A 56 3.93 -1.74 13.06
N HIS A 57 5.18 -2.12 13.34
CA HIS A 57 6.21 -2.30 12.32
C HIS A 57 6.98 -3.61 12.55
N ARG A 58 7.77 -4.01 11.55
CA ARG A 58 8.58 -5.23 11.59
C ARG A 58 10.01 -4.93 11.97
N ILE A 59 10.58 -5.74 12.86
CA ILE A 59 12.01 -5.71 13.19
C ILE A 59 12.80 -6.13 11.96
N CYS A 60 13.65 -5.26 11.42
CA CYS A 60 14.54 -5.54 10.30
C CYS A 60 16.02 -5.61 10.72
N GLY A 61 16.38 -5.10 11.89
CA GLY A 61 17.71 -5.19 12.50
C GLY A 61 17.62 -5.30 14.03
N VAL A 62 18.64 -5.91 14.62
CA VAL A 62 18.82 -6.00 16.09
C VAL A 62 20.22 -5.52 16.38
N SER A 63 20.39 -4.61 17.31
CA SER A 63 21.67 -4.07 17.77
C SER A 63 21.70 -3.98 19.29
N GLY A 64 22.86 -3.68 19.88
CA GLY A 64 22.98 -3.45 21.33
C GLY A 64 22.14 -2.26 21.84
N MET A 65 21.80 -1.31 20.95
CA MET A 65 20.99 -0.13 21.27
C MET A 65 19.48 -0.35 21.09
N GLY A 66 19.04 -1.52 20.57
CA GLY A 66 17.63 -1.79 20.33
C GLY A 66 17.34 -2.39 18.95
N PHE A 67 16.14 -2.15 18.46
CA PHE A 67 15.64 -2.69 17.21
C PHE A 67 15.54 -1.60 16.13
N THR A 68 15.99 -1.94 14.93
CA THR A 68 15.62 -1.16 13.73
C THR A 68 14.32 -1.71 13.19
N THR A 69 13.31 -0.87 13.08
CA THR A 69 11.96 -1.26 12.61
C THR A 69 11.65 -0.66 11.24
N ARG A 70 10.66 -1.25 10.55
CA ARG A 70 10.16 -0.77 9.26
C ARG A 70 8.80 -1.35 8.94
N GLY A 71 7.94 -0.54 8.31
CA GLY A 71 6.73 -1.04 7.67
C GLY A 71 7.04 -1.91 6.44
N ASP A 72 6.23 -2.95 6.19
CA ASP A 72 6.46 -3.91 5.10
C ASP A 72 6.49 -3.27 3.71
N VAL A 73 5.77 -2.16 3.48
CA VAL A 73 5.78 -1.41 2.22
C VAL A 73 6.65 -0.14 2.25
N ASN A 74 7.17 0.24 3.41
CA ASN A 74 7.99 1.43 3.51
C ASN A 74 9.34 1.24 2.81
N PRO A 75 9.83 2.23 2.05
CA PRO A 75 11.11 2.15 1.37
C PRO A 75 12.29 2.22 2.34
N SER A 76 12.19 3.06 3.37
CA SER A 76 13.21 3.29 4.40
C SER A 76 12.88 2.59 5.70
N VAL A 77 13.87 2.41 6.54
CA VAL A 77 13.73 2.04 7.95
C VAL A 77 13.26 3.26 8.75
N ASP A 78 12.73 3.01 9.94
CA ASP A 78 12.34 4.07 10.84
C ASP A 78 13.60 4.83 11.33
N GLU A 79 13.49 6.14 11.49
CA GLU A 79 14.65 7.02 11.74
C GLU A 79 15.34 6.72 13.07
N GLN A 80 14.57 6.37 14.09
CA GLN A 80 15.08 6.12 15.43
C GLN A 80 15.07 4.62 15.75
N PRO A 81 16.16 4.09 16.37
CA PRO A 81 16.14 2.75 16.91
C PRO A 81 15.07 2.63 18.01
N LEU A 82 14.32 1.55 18.00
CA LEU A 82 13.31 1.25 19.02
C LEU A 82 13.99 0.58 20.20
N PRO A 83 14.03 1.20 21.41
CA PRO A 83 14.55 0.56 22.61
C PRO A 83 13.77 -0.73 22.94
N ILE A 84 14.45 -1.71 23.54
CA ILE A 84 13.85 -3.03 23.82
C ILE A 84 12.65 -2.91 24.76
N ASP A 85 12.73 -2.02 25.71
CA ASP A 85 11.72 -1.73 26.74
C ASP A 85 10.57 -0.86 26.24
N ALA A 86 10.74 -0.19 25.11
CA ALA A 86 9.64 0.54 24.43
C ALA A 86 8.71 -0.38 23.61
N VAL A 87 9.03 -1.69 23.49
CA VAL A 87 8.16 -2.65 22.82
C VAL A 87 7.02 -3.05 23.75
N GLU A 88 5.82 -2.65 23.43
CA GLU A 88 4.60 -2.95 24.20
C GLU A 88 4.05 -4.35 23.92
N GLY A 89 4.25 -4.88 22.69
CA GLY A 89 3.75 -6.19 22.34
C GLY A 89 4.39 -6.77 21.08
N ARG A 90 4.47 -8.10 21.03
CA ARG A 90 4.77 -8.83 19.80
C ARG A 90 3.47 -9.23 19.13
N VAL A 91 3.27 -8.79 17.90
CA VAL A 91 2.07 -9.12 17.10
C VAL A 91 2.18 -10.57 16.60
N ILE A 92 1.23 -11.41 17.01
CA ILE A 92 1.19 -12.84 16.65
C ILE A 92 0.09 -13.17 15.67
N ALA A 93 -0.99 -12.40 15.68
CA ALA A 93 -2.12 -12.56 14.78
C ALA A 93 -2.85 -11.23 14.63
N VAL A 94 -3.79 -11.19 13.68
CA VAL A 94 -4.79 -10.15 13.56
C VAL A 94 -6.17 -10.80 13.41
N GLU A 95 -7.20 -10.12 13.91
CA GLU A 95 -8.57 -10.48 13.60
C GLU A 95 -9.05 -9.62 12.42
N ARG A 96 -9.45 -10.32 11.37
CA ARG A 96 -9.90 -9.73 10.10
C ARG A 96 -11.24 -10.31 9.71
N ARG A 97 -12.29 -9.48 9.74
CA ARG A 97 -13.65 -9.91 9.38
C ARG A 97 -14.11 -11.15 10.20
N GLY A 98 -13.86 -11.13 11.52
CA GLY A 98 -14.20 -12.23 12.41
C GLY A 98 -13.31 -13.47 12.30
N ARG A 99 -12.25 -13.44 11.51
CA ARG A 99 -11.29 -14.55 11.37
C ARG A 99 -9.92 -14.16 11.90
N ARG A 100 -9.32 -15.05 12.69
CA ARG A 100 -7.96 -14.88 13.18
C ARG A 100 -6.96 -15.30 12.11
N VAL A 101 -6.11 -14.35 11.69
CA VAL A 101 -5.06 -14.54 10.67
C VAL A 101 -3.72 -14.43 11.36
N ARG A 102 -2.90 -15.47 11.29
CA ARG A 102 -1.57 -15.49 11.89
C ARG A 102 -0.63 -14.52 11.19
N VAL A 103 0.16 -13.77 11.96
CA VAL A 103 1.19 -12.86 11.45
C VAL A 103 2.55 -13.58 11.53
N PRO A 104 3.21 -13.82 10.38
CA PRO A 104 4.51 -14.51 10.38
C PRO A 104 5.58 -13.60 10.99
N GLY A 105 6.31 -14.16 11.97
CA GLY A 105 7.46 -13.54 12.61
C GLY A 105 8.77 -14.29 12.32
N GLY A 106 9.87 -13.85 12.92
CA GLY A 106 11.18 -14.47 12.81
C GLY A 106 11.68 -14.62 11.38
N ARG A 107 12.36 -15.72 11.07
CA ARG A 107 12.92 -15.97 9.72
C ARG A 107 11.86 -15.92 8.62
N ILE A 108 10.70 -16.56 8.85
CA ILE A 108 9.59 -16.55 7.86
C ILE A 108 9.08 -15.14 7.63
N GLY A 109 8.83 -14.38 8.70
CA GLY A 109 8.41 -12.98 8.61
C GLY A 109 9.43 -12.10 7.90
N HIS A 110 10.73 -12.34 8.14
CA HIS A 110 11.79 -11.61 7.46
C HIS A 110 11.77 -11.85 5.93
N TRP A 111 11.77 -13.12 5.52
CA TRP A 111 11.79 -13.47 4.09
C TRP A 111 10.52 -13.04 3.36
N SER A 112 9.34 -13.21 3.99
CA SER A 112 8.09 -12.73 3.41
C SER A 112 8.11 -11.22 3.15
N ALA A 113 8.65 -10.44 4.09
CA ALA A 113 8.79 -9.00 3.93
C ALA A 113 9.82 -8.62 2.84
N VAL A 114 10.94 -9.37 2.71
CA VAL A 114 11.93 -9.16 1.63
C VAL A 114 11.29 -9.39 0.26
N LEU A 115 10.62 -10.52 0.08
CA LEU A 115 9.92 -10.86 -1.17
C LEU A 115 8.86 -9.81 -1.52
N LEU A 116 8.08 -9.40 -0.53
CA LEU A 116 7.03 -8.39 -0.71
C LEU A 116 7.60 -7.04 -1.16
N ARG A 117 8.68 -6.59 -0.54
CA ARG A 117 9.37 -5.36 -0.96
C ARG A 117 9.94 -5.47 -2.37
N GLY A 118 10.55 -6.62 -2.71
CA GLY A 118 11.03 -6.91 -4.06
C GLY A 118 9.91 -6.79 -5.10
N TYR A 119 8.75 -7.38 -4.80
CA TYR A 119 7.56 -7.28 -5.64
C TYR A 119 7.08 -5.82 -5.80
N HIS A 120 6.95 -5.07 -4.71
CA HIS A 120 6.52 -3.67 -4.75
C HIS A 120 7.52 -2.77 -5.49
N ARG A 121 8.83 -3.03 -5.33
CA ARG A 121 9.88 -2.31 -6.06
C ARG A 121 9.81 -2.57 -7.55
N ARG A 122 9.70 -3.85 -7.97
CA ARG A 122 9.55 -4.24 -9.39
C ARG A 122 8.27 -3.67 -9.99
N ARG A 123 7.16 -3.75 -9.27
CA ARG A 123 5.88 -3.17 -9.70
C ARG A 123 5.98 -1.66 -9.89
N ARG A 124 6.62 -0.91 -8.96
CA ARG A 124 6.86 0.53 -9.13
C ARG A 124 7.73 0.82 -10.35
N LEU A 125 8.83 0.09 -10.53
CA LEU A 125 9.72 0.25 -11.68
C LEU A 125 8.97 0.00 -12.99
N LEU A 126 8.22 -1.09 -13.07
CA LEU A 126 7.38 -1.41 -14.23
C LEU A 126 6.36 -0.29 -14.50
N TRP A 127 5.71 0.24 -13.47
CA TRP A 127 4.80 1.37 -13.60
C TRP A 127 5.50 2.65 -14.10
N HIS A 128 6.73 2.92 -13.65
CA HIS A 128 7.53 4.05 -14.15
C HIS A 128 7.92 3.87 -15.61
N LEU A 129 8.34 2.66 -15.99
CA LEU A 129 8.66 2.33 -17.39
C LEU A 129 7.42 2.43 -18.29
N LEU A 130 6.29 1.87 -17.85
CA LEU A 130 5.02 1.99 -18.56
C LEU A 130 4.58 3.45 -18.67
N ARG A 131 4.71 4.26 -17.63
CA ARG A 131 4.37 5.69 -17.69
C ARG A 131 5.26 6.48 -18.64
N ARG A 132 6.57 6.18 -18.72
CA ARG A 132 7.50 6.81 -19.65
C ARG A 132 7.25 6.32 -21.07
N GLY A 133 7.15 5.01 -21.28
CA GLY A 133 6.87 4.44 -22.61
C GLY A 133 5.47 4.78 -23.14
N CYS A 134 4.48 4.98 -22.25
CA CYS A 134 3.10 5.35 -22.66
C CYS A 134 2.95 6.78 -23.19
N ARG A 135 3.99 7.63 -23.10
CA ARG A 135 3.93 8.97 -23.72
C ARG A 135 4.21 8.92 -25.22
N ASP A 136 5.09 7.98 -25.64
CA ASP A 136 5.64 8.02 -26.99
C ASP A 136 5.46 6.73 -27.82
N VAL A 137 4.97 5.64 -27.20
CA VAL A 137 4.75 4.37 -27.89
C VAL A 137 3.26 4.07 -27.97
N ALA A 138 2.67 4.41 -29.11
CA ALA A 138 1.33 3.92 -29.47
C ALA A 138 1.45 2.43 -29.82
N LEU A 139 0.64 1.56 -29.18
CA LEU A 139 0.51 0.18 -29.62
C LEU A 139 0.04 0.14 -31.06
N PRO A 140 0.52 -0.81 -31.87
CA PRO A 140 0.01 -1.00 -33.24
C PRO A 140 -1.52 -1.09 -33.25
N ASN A 141 -2.14 -0.50 -34.24
CA ASN A 141 -3.62 -0.45 -34.35
C ASN A 141 -4.27 -1.84 -34.29
N SER A 142 -3.59 -2.86 -34.79
CA SER A 142 -4.03 -4.26 -34.68
C SER A 142 -4.17 -4.76 -33.24
N VAL A 143 -3.19 -4.43 -32.38
CA VAL A 143 -3.22 -4.80 -30.94
C VAL A 143 -4.26 -4.00 -30.18
N ARG A 144 -4.41 -2.71 -30.49
CA ARG A 144 -5.46 -1.86 -29.92
C ARG A 144 -6.86 -2.40 -30.23
N ARG A 145 -7.12 -2.75 -31.49
CA ARG A 145 -8.40 -3.34 -31.92
C ARG A 145 -8.69 -4.68 -31.25
N LEU A 146 -7.66 -5.51 -31.00
CA LEU A 146 -7.81 -6.78 -30.30
C LEU A 146 -8.15 -6.60 -28.81
N LEU A 147 -7.61 -5.58 -28.16
CA LEU A 147 -7.76 -5.33 -26.72
C LEU A 147 -8.97 -4.44 -26.37
N SER A 148 -9.42 -3.58 -27.28
CA SER A 148 -10.50 -2.63 -27.04
C SER A 148 -11.85 -3.28 -26.67
N PRO A 149 -12.28 -4.42 -27.22
CA PRO A 149 -13.56 -5.05 -26.87
C PRO A 149 -13.63 -5.53 -25.42
N PHE A 150 -12.48 -5.80 -24.78
CA PHE A 150 -12.41 -6.26 -23.39
C PHE A 150 -12.52 -5.13 -22.37
N ILE A 151 -12.48 -3.86 -22.82
CA ILE A 151 -12.54 -2.69 -21.95
C ILE A 151 -13.89 -1.99 -22.15
N ARG A 152 -14.84 -2.30 -21.28
CA ARG A 152 -16.09 -1.56 -21.24
C ARG A 152 -15.86 -0.19 -20.60
N VAL A 153 -16.05 0.86 -21.36
CA VAL A 153 -15.89 2.24 -20.89
C VAL A 153 -17.25 2.92 -20.78
N ARG A 154 -17.40 3.79 -19.78
CA ARG A 154 -18.55 4.66 -19.58
C ARG A 154 -18.05 6.08 -19.33
N VAL A 155 -18.59 7.04 -20.03
CA VAL A 155 -18.35 8.47 -19.82
C VAL A 155 -19.42 9.04 -18.90
N VAL A 156 -19.00 9.83 -17.95
CA VAL A 156 -19.88 10.57 -17.02
C VAL A 156 -19.51 12.04 -17.12
N GLU A 157 -20.52 12.88 -17.34
CA GLU A 157 -20.37 14.31 -17.45
C GLU A 157 -20.63 14.99 -16.11
N PHE A 158 -19.74 15.92 -15.76
CA PHE A 158 -19.90 16.77 -14.59
C PHE A 158 -19.92 18.22 -15.03
N LYS A 159 -21.07 18.88 -14.86
CA LYS A 159 -21.20 20.34 -15.09
C LYS A 159 -20.60 21.08 -13.90
N ARG A 160 -19.60 21.92 -14.15
CA ARG A 160 -18.97 22.80 -13.17
C ARG A 160 -19.15 24.26 -13.61
N ALA A 161 -18.82 25.20 -12.73
CA ALA A 161 -18.90 26.63 -13.03
C ALA A 161 -17.99 27.06 -14.19
N ASP A 162 -16.88 26.35 -14.41
CA ASP A 162 -15.86 26.59 -15.44
C ASP A 162 -16.04 25.74 -16.71
N GLY A 163 -17.14 24.97 -16.81
CA GLY A 163 -17.49 24.16 -17.98
C GLY A 163 -17.76 22.69 -17.68
N THR A 164 -17.87 21.88 -18.72
CA THR A 164 -18.18 20.45 -18.62
C THR A 164 -16.89 19.62 -18.49
N GLU A 165 -16.78 18.87 -17.43
CA GLU A 165 -15.69 17.92 -17.17
C GLU A 165 -16.17 16.50 -17.50
N LEU A 166 -15.41 15.75 -18.32
CA LEU A 166 -15.76 14.37 -18.69
C LEU A 166 -14.85 13.38 -17.94
N HIS A 167 -15.47 12.44 -17.26
CA HIS A 167 -14.78 11.35 -16.56
C HIS A 167 -15.01 10.03 -17.28
N LEU A 168 -13.95 9.31 -17.59
CA LEU A 168 -13.99 7.99 -18.21
C LEU A 168 -13.82 6.89 -17.16
N PHE A 169 -14.75 5.97 -17.10
CA PHE A 169 -14.74 4.84 -16.16
C PHE A 169 -14.65 3.51 -16.89
N SER A 170 -13.92 2.56 -16.28
CA SER A 170 -14.00 1.14 -16.58
C SER A 170 -14.44 0.42 -15.30
N GLY A 171 -15.66 -0.12 -15.31
CA GLY A 171 -16.32 -0.60 -14.10
C GLY A 171 -16.46 0.51 -13.05
N ARG A 172 -15.89 0.30 -11.84
CA ARG A 172 -15.90 1.29 -10.75
C ARG A 172 -14.65 2.19 -10.71
N ARG A 173 -13.72 2.02 -11.65
CA ARG A 173 -12.45 2.74 -11.65
C ARG A 173 -12.48 3.88 -12.66
N MET A 174 -12.17 5.09 -12.22
CA MET A 174 -11.90 6.20 -13.12
C MET A 174 -10.56 5.97 -13.82
N ILE A 175 -10.57 5.96 -15.15
CA ILE A 175 -9.43 5.66 -16.01
C ILE A 175 -9.01 6.83 -16.90
N GLY A 176 -9.83 7.86 -16.99
CA GLY A 176 -9.53 9.06 -17.77
C GLY A 176 -10.31 10.27 -17.31
N LEU A 177 -9.80 11.43 -17.68
CA LEU A 177 -10.33 12.74 -17.35
C LEU A 177 -10.09 13.68 -18.52
N LEU A 178 -11.10 14.46 -18.89
CA LEU A 178 -11.01 15.57 -19.84
C LEU A 178 -11.65 16.80 -19.17
N ARG A 179 -10.86 17.82 -18.90
CA ARG A 179 -11.31 19.11 -18.35
C ARG A 179 -11.65 20.08 -19.48
N PRO A 180 -12.45 21.12 -19.22
CA PRO A 180 -12.79 22.13 -20.23
C PRO A 180 -11.57 22.79 -20.89
N ALA A 181 -10.48 22.96 -20.13
CA ALA A 181 -9.24 23.56 -20.62
C ALA A 181 -8.29 22.55 -21.32
N ASP A 182 -8.57 21.24 -21.22
CA ASP A 182 -7.70 20.22 -21.81
C ASP A 182 -8.13 19.97 -23.28
N ARG A 183 -7.17 19.92 -24.19
CA ARG A 183 -7.41 19.57 -25.62
C ARG A 183 -7.55 18.07 -25.84
N GLU A 184 -7.04 17.26 -24.91
CA GLU A 184 -6.97 15.81 -25.03
C GLU A 184 -7.30 15.10 -23.73
N TRP A 185 -7.82 13.86 -23.86
CA TRP A 185 -8.06 12.98 -22.73
C TRP A 185 -6.78 12.64 -21.96
N ARG A 186 -6.79 12.87 -20.65
CA ARG A 186 -5.75 12.40 -19.74
C ARG A 186 -6.10 10.99 -19.28
N LEU A 187 -5.55 9.97 -19.94
CA LEU A 187 -5.79 8.57 -19.62
C LEU A 187 -4.77 8.03 -18.62
N SER A 188 -5.26 7.27 -17.63
CA SER A 188 -4.38 6.57 -16.68
C SER A 188 -3.75 5.35 -17.36
N PRO A 189 -2.43 5.08 -17.16
CA PRO A 189 -1.83 3.84 -17.63
C PRO A 189 -2.49 2.59 -17.01
N PRO A 190 -2.64 1.50 -17.77
CA PRO A 190 -2.22 1.26 -19.15
C PRO A 190 -3.25 1.70 -20.22
N PHE A 191 -4.37 2.30 -19.82
CA PHE A 191 -5.48 2.59 -20.72
C PHE A 191 -5.13 3.54 -21.87
N GLY A 192 -4.19 4.45 -21.66
CA GLY A 192 -3.70 5.34 -22.71
C GLY A 192 -2.97 4.63 -23.85
N LEU A 193 -2.53 3.37 -23.67
CA LEU A 193 -1.97 2.54 -24.74
C LEU A 193 -3.04 1.81 -25.55
N ILE A 194 -4.18 1.49 -24.93
CA ILE A 194 -5.20 0.60 -25.48
C ILE A 194 -6.34 1.38 -26.09
N LEU A 195 -6.76 2.47 -25.42
CA LEU A 195 -7.87 3.30 -25.87
C LEU A 195 -7.37 4.34 -26.85
N ASP A 196 -8.08 4.49 -27.95
CA ASP A 196 -7.85 5.55 -28.92
C ASP A 196 -8.50 6.84 -28.41
N ARG A 197 -7.70 7.89 -28.24
CA ARG A 197 -8.17 9.18 -27.72
C ARG A 197 -9.13 9.88 -28.70
N ASP A 198 -8.95 9.61 -29.99
CA ASP A 198 -9.76 10.23 -31.04
C ASP A 198 -11.15 9.62 -31.16
N THR A 199 -11.33 8.39 -30.67
CA THR A 199 -12.64 7.72 -30.63
C THR A 199 -13.45 8.02 -29.36
N LEU A 200 -12.85 8.70 -28.38
CA LEU A 200 -13.52 9.07 -27.14
C LEU A 200 -14.35 10.34 -27.34
N PRO A 201 -15.55 10.42 -26.71
CA PRO A 201 -16.40 11.58 -26.83
C PRO A 201 -15.73 12.85 -26.33
N ARG A 202 -15.99 13.97 -27.00
CA ARG A 202 -15.55 15.31 -26.60
C ARG A 202 -16.79 16.11 -26.17
N PRO A 203 -16.65 17.07 -25.27
CA PRO A 203 -17.74 17.95 -24.93
C PRO A 203 -18.13 18.75 -26.17
N PRO A 204 -19.42 19.07 -26.32
CA PRO A 204 -19.92 19.91 -27.40
C PRO A 204 -19.33 21.31 -27.38
#